data_a9e0522db13698ec90537d3f1a159565
#
_entry.id   a9e0522db13698ec90537d3f1a159565
#
_cell.length_a   1.000
_cell.length_b   1.000
_cell.length_c   1.000
_cell.angle_alpha   90.00
_cell.angle_beta   90.00
_cell.angle_gamma   90.00
#
_symmetry.space_group_name_H-M   'P 1'
#
loop_
_entity.id
_entity.type
_entity.pdbx_description
1 polymer ?
#
loop_
_entity_poly.entity_id
_entity_poly.type
_entity_poly.pdbx_seq_one_letter_code
_entity_poly.pdbx_strand_id
1 'polypeptide(L)'
;MKCYVHHEEEAVVTCAKCGVAMCHACEENALFRTANGTGQAMCPRCSLNEAQSIVDYESKWLKKRAIKLGLCALFIVWGLIEYFTKANGLYDMFAYFLIAAIIINLGGNKKPQSIGSQVYNATAMVKSPVAYFIGWVIGYTIFAPIGLIMNIIGYIRTRTQYKKDLEILSQVQEAVAEMH
;
A
#
# COMPACT_ATOMS: atom_id res chain seq x y z
N MET A 1 22.73 -17.09 -28.74
CA MET A 1 22.85 -15.79 -28.06
C MET A 1 23.42 -16.04 -26.68
N LYS A 2 24.44 -15.30 -26.21
CA LYS A 2 25.06 -15.55 -24.90
C LYS A 2 24.35 -14.80 -23.77
N CYS A 3 24.41 -15.35 -22.56
CA CYS A 3 23.86 -14.72 -21.35
C CYS A 3 24.60 -13.42 -21.07
N TYR A 4 23.84 -12.42 -20.64
CA TYR A 4 24.37 -11.10 -20.28
C TYR A 4 25.27 -11.12 -19.03
N VAL A 5 24.98 -12.02 -18.07
CA VAL A 5 25.71 -12.14 -16.82
C VAL A 5 26.84 -13.20 -16.98
N HIS A 6 26.50 -14.39 -17.55
CA HIS A 6 27.39 -15.51 -17.73
C HIS A 6 27.77 -15.61 -19.20
N HIS A 7 28.74 -14.82 -19.62
CA HIS A 7 29.13 -14.66 -21.03
C HIS A 7 29.56 -15.95 -21.74
N GLU A 8 29.90 -17.00 -20.99
CA GLU A 8 30.23 -18.31 -21.51
C GLU A 8 29.02 -19.20 -21.81
N GLU A 9 27.85 -18.93 -21.14
CA GLU A 9 26.66 -19.76 -21.22
C GLU A 9 25.70 -19.29 -22.32
N GLU A 10 25.01 -20.25 -22.93
CA GLU A 10 23.97 -19.97 -23.90
C GLU A 10 22.70 -19.42 -23.21
N ALA A 11 22.13 -18.43 -23.82
CA ALA A 11 20.88 -17.84 -23.32
C ALA A 11 19.68 -18.68 -23.74
N VAL A 12 18.81 -18.98 -22.78
CA VAL A 12 17.56 -19.74 -22.97
C VAL A 12 16.30 -18.88 -22.86
N VAL A 13 16.40 -17.75 -22.18
CA VAL A 13 15.26 -16.86 -21.93
C VAL A 13 15.69 -15.39 -22.04
N THR A 14 14.72 -14.50 -22.18
CA THR A 14 14.95 -13.05 -22.16
C THR A 14 14.27 -12.41 -20.96
N CYS A 15 14.90 -11.38 -20.37
CA CYS A 15 14.33 -10.59 -19.30
C CYS A 15 13.00 -9.96 -19.73
N ALA A 16 11.93 -10.18 -18.96
CA ALA A 16 10.60 -9.66 -19.26
C ALA A 16 10.55 -8.12 -19.30
N LYS A 17 11.51 -7.44 -18.66
CA LYS A 17 11.51 -5.97 -18.54
C LYS A 17 12.41 -5.27 -19.55
N CYS A 18 13.62 -5.77 -19.79
CA CYS A 18 14.60 -5.11 -20.66
C CYS A 18 15.00 -5.94 -21.90
N GLY A 19 14.51 -7.19 -22.04
CA GLY A 19 14.78 -8.04 -23.18
C GLY A 19 16.19 -8.64 -23.24
N VAL A 20 17.00 -8.44 -22.19
CA VAL A 20 18.36 -8.98 -22.13
C VAL A 20 18.31 -10.50 -22.04
N ALA A 21 19.21 -11.17 -22.77
CA ALA A 21 19.34 -12.62 -22.82
C ALA A 21 19.93 -13.20 -21.53
N MET A 22 19.33 -14.25 -20.99
CA MET A 22 19.70 -14.90 -19.73
C MET A 22 19.82 -16.42 -19.91
N CYS A 23 20.80 -17.03 -19.23
CA CYS A 23 20.96 -18.48 -19.19
C CYS A 23 20.00 -19.15 -18.23
N HIS A 24 19.99 -20.46 -18.18
CA HIS A 24 19.12 -21.25 -17.30
C HIS A 24 19.36 -20.96 -15.81
N ALA A 25 20.61 -20.82 -15.39
CA ALA A 25 20.96 -20.50 -14.01
C ALA A 25 20.37 -19.13 -13.57
N CYS A 26 20.37 -18.12 -14.44
CA CYS A 26 19.74 -16.83 -14.20
C CYS A 26 18.22 -16.93 -14.18
N GLU A 27 17.62 -17.77 -15.03
CA GLU A 27 16.17 -17.98 -15.08
C GLU A 27 15.66 -18.69 -13.84
N GLU A 28 16.34 -19.72 -13.37
CA GLU A 28 15.92 -20.52 -12.21
C GLU A 28 16.16 -19.83 -10.87
N ASN A 29 16.89 -18.72 -10.85
CA ASN A 29 17.15 -18.02 -9.60
C ASN A 29 15.83 -17.52 -8.99
N ALA A 30 15.36 -18.27 -7.96
CA ALA A 30 14.11 -17.98 -7.26
C ALA A 30 14.08 -16.57 -6.67
N LEU A 31 15.23 -16.03 -6.28
CA LEU A 31 15.37 -14.70 -5.71
C LEU A 31 14.96 -13.61 -6.71
N PHE A 32 15.42 -13.72 -7.98
CA PHE A 32 15.07 -12.74 -9.01
C PHE A 32 13.62 -12.86 -9.48
N ARG A 33 13.03 -14.04 -9.40
CA ARG A 33 11.60 -14.26 -9.67
C ARG A 33 10.72 -13.70 -8.55
N THR A 34 11.13 -13.88 -7.30
CA THR A 34 10.36 -13.45 -6.12
C THR A 34 10.35 -11.93 -5.99
N ALA A 35 11.44 -11.27 -6.35
CA ALA A 35 11.60 -9.82 -6.22
C ALA A 35 10.55 -8.99 -7.00
N ASN A 36 9.95 -9.55 -8.06
CA ASN A 36 8.97 -8.84 -8.88
C ASN A 36 7.49 -9.17 -8.58
N GLY A 37 7.23 -10.16 -7.72
CA GLY A 37 5.88 -10.61 -7.38
C GLY A 37 5.06 -11.24 -8.53
N THR A 38 5.59 -11.28 -9.76
CA THR A 38 4.90 -11.83 -10.95
C THR A 38 5.38 -13.23 -11.32
N GLY A 39 6.51 -13.67 -10.75
CA GLY A 39 7.14 -14.94 -11.07
C GLY A 39 7.78 -15.02 -12.46
N GLN A 40 7.83 -13.89 -13.20
CA GLN A 40 8.49 -13.84 -14.51
C GLN A 40 10.00 -13.75 -14.36
N ALA A 41 10.73 -14.30 -15.33
CA ALA A 41 12.18 -14.24 -15.36
C ALA A 41 12.65 -12.79 -15.58
N MET A 42 13.48 -12.28 -14.68
CA MET A 42 14.05 -10.93 -14.75
C MET A 42 15.57 -11.00 -14.54
N CYS A 43 16.29 -10.12 -15.25
CA CYS A 43 17.73 -10.01 -15.05
C CYS A 43 18.06 -9.38 -13.68
N PRO A 44 19.25 -9.60 -13.10
CA PRO A 44 19.63 -9.13 -11.77
C PRO A 44 19.40 -7.62 -11.58
N ARG A 45 19.80 -6.82 -12.56
CA ARG A 45 19.62 -5.36 -12.54
C ARG A 45 18.15 -4.93 -12.51
N CYS A 46 17.31 -5.57 -13.32
CA CYS A 46 15.88 -5.26 -13.35
C CYS A 46 15.18 -5.72 -12.07
N SER A 47 15.56 -6.88 -11.52
CA SER A 47 15.05 -7.39 -10.24
C SER A 47 15.39 -6.45 -9.09
N LEU A 48 16.63 -5.95 -9.05
CA LEU A 48 17.06 -4.97 -8.04
C LEU A 48 16.24 -3.67 -8.12
N ASN A 49 16.09 -3.12 -9.32
CA ASN A 49 15.32 -1.90 -9.53
C ASN A 49 13.85 -2.07 -9.14
N GLU A 50 13.25 -3.23 -9.42
CA GLU A 50 11.87 -3.53 -9.07
C GLU A 50 11.70 -3.67 -7.56
N ALA A 51 12.56 -4.46 -6.90
CA ALA A 51 12.55 -4.63 -5.45
C ALA A 51 12.71 -3.28 -4.75
N GLN A 52 13.62 -2.43 -5.21
CA GLN A 52 13.82 -1.10 -4.67
C GLN A 52 12.59 -0.21 -4.87
N SER A 53 11.94 -0.27 -6.03
CA SER A 53 10.73 0.50 -6.31
C SER A 53 9.56 0.10 -5.39
N ILE A 54 9.41 -1.20 -5.10
CA ILE A 54 8.40 -1.74 -4.18
C ILE A 54 8.65 -1.22 -2.76
N VAL A 55 9.87 -1.35 -2.26
CA VAL A 55 10.27 -0.90 -0.92
C VAL A 55 10.08 0.62 -0.78
N ASP A 56 10.47 1.40 -1.77
CA ASP A 56 10.28 2.86 -1.78
C ASP A 56 8.79 3.25 -1.77
N TYR A 57 7.97 2.56 -2.56
CA TYR A 57 6.52 2.79 -2.58
C TYR A 57 5.90 2.48 -1.21
N GLU A 58 6.23 1.33 -0.62
CA GLU A 58 5.72 0.92 0.68
C GLU A 58 6.17 1.87 1.80
N SER A 59 7.43 2.31 1.78
CA SER A 59 7.95 3.27 2.75
C SER A 59 7.19 4.59 2.72
N LYS A 60 6.95 5.14 1.53
CA LYS A 60 6.17 6.36 1.33
C LYS A 60 4.72 6.20 1.81
N TRP A 61 4.13 5.05 1.52
CA TRP A 61 2.76 4.73 1.94
C TRP A 61 2.66 4.60 3.48
N LEU A 62 3.60 3.88 4.11
CA LEU A 62 3.66 3.72 5.56
C LEU A 62 3.83 5.07 6.27
N LYS A 63 4.73 5.94 5.78
CA LYS A 63 4.93 7.29 6.33
C LYS A 63 3.63 8.11 6.27
N LYS A 64 2.97 8.15 5.12
CA LYS A 64 1.69 8.87 4.96
C LYS A 64 0.62 8.33 5.91
N ARG A 65 0.54 7.02 6.08
CA ARG A 65 -0.45 6.38 6.94
C ARG A 65 -0.14 6.56 8.42
N ALA A 66 1.12 6.52 8.82
CA ALA A 66 1.55 6.81 10.18
C ALA A 66 1.16 8.24 10.61
N ILE A 67 1.39 9.23 9.74
CA ILE A 67 0.99 10.62 9.99
C ILE A 67 -0.53 10.72 10.21
N LYS A 68 -1.33 10.10 9.35
CA LYS A 68 -2.79 10.10 9.48
C LYS A 68 -3.26 9.45 10.77
N LEU A 69 -2.71 8.28 11.12
CA LEU A 69 -3.02 7.59 12.38
C LEU A 69 -2.63 8.43 13.60
N GLY A 70 -1.48 9.12 13.54
CA GLY A 70 -1.04 10.05 14.58
C GLY A 70 -2.02 11.22 14.77
N LEU A 71 -2.45 11.84 13.67
CA LEU A 71 -3.47 12.91 13.72
C LEU A 71 -4.80 12.40 14.29
N CYS A 72 -5.26 11.22 13.86
CA CYS A 72 -6.47 10.62 14.41
C CYS A 72 -6.35 10.36 15.92
N ALA A 73 -5.21 9.84 16.37
CA ALA A 73 -4.97 9.63 17.81
C ALA A 73 -5.03 10.94 18.60
N LEU A 74 -4.47 12.02 18.07
CA LEU A 74 -4.56 13.35 18.70
C LEU A 74 -6.00 13.83 18.83
N PHE A 75 -6.81 13.72 17.79
CA PHE A 75 -8.23 14.11 17.85
C PHE A 75 -9.04 13.23 18.81
N ILE A 76 -8.76 11.93 18.87
CA ILE A 76 -9.42 11.03 19.82
C ILE A 76 -9.08 11.41 21.27
N VAL A 77 -7.79 11.65 21.56
CA VAL A 77 -7.34 12.05 22.89
C VAL A 77 -7.95 13.39 23.27
N TRP A 78 -7.97 14.36 22.35
CA TRP A 78 -8.60 15.66 22.60
C TRP A 78 -10.10 15.51 22.88
N GLY A 79 -10.83 14.71 22.09
CA GLY A 79 -12.24 14.43 22.33
C GLY A 79 -12.52 13.78 23.69
N LEU A 80 -11.62 12.89 24.15
CA LEU A 80 -11.73 12.31 25.49
C LEU A 80 -11.50 13.36 26.60
N ILE A 81 -10.54 14.26 26.43
CA ILE A 81 -10.32 15.36 27.38
C ILE A 81 -11.56 16.24 27.50
N GLU A 82 -12.16 16.64 26.37
CA GLU A 82 -13.38 17.44 26.34
C GLU A 82 -14.56 16.71 27.00
N TYR A 83 -14.70 15.40 26.77
CA TYR A 83 -15.72 14.58 27.42
C TYR A 83 -15.62 14.61 28.95
N PHE A 84 -14.42 14.55 29.53
CA PHE A 84 -14.24 14.56 30.96
C PHE A 84 -14.24 15.94 31.61
N THR A 85 -14.02 17.00 30.81
CA THR A 85 -13.91 18.38 31.35
C THR A 85 -15.16 19.22 31.20
N LYS A 86 -16.06 18.89 30.27
CA LYS A 86 -17.26 19.71 29.95
C LYS A 86 -18.57 18.97 30.20
N ALA A 87 -19.58 19.68 30.63
CA ALA A 87 -20.92 19.13 30.86
C ALA A 87 -21.59 18.55 29.60
N ASN A 88 -21.26 19.08 28.40
CA ASN A 88 -21.74 18.62 27.09
C ASN A 88 -20.68 17.83 26.32
N GLY A 89 -19.67 17.32 27.00
CA GLY A 89 -18.51 16.67 26.39
C GLY A 89 -18.81 15.48 25.48
N LEU A 90 -19.99 14.87 25.60
CA LEU A 90 -20.42 13.80 24.71
C LEU A 90 -20.55 14.26 23.25
N TYR A 91 -21.12 15.45 23.03
CA TYR A 91 -21.26 16.03 21.68
C TYR A 91 -19.90 16.37 21.07
N ASP A 92 -19.04 16.99 21.87
CA ASP A 92 -17.70 17.35 21.44
C ASP A 92 -16.87 16.11 21.12
N MET A 93 -16.94 15.07 21.94
CA MET A 93 -16.29 13.78 21.69
C MET A 93 -16.75 13.17 20.35
N PHE A 94 -18.05 13.16 20.06
CA PHE A 94 -18.56 12.67 18.78
C PHE A 94 -18.06 13.48 17.59
N ALA A 95 -18.00 14.81 17.72
CA ALA A 95 -17.48 15.68 16.66
C ALA A 95 -16.00 15.37 16.36
N TYR A 96 -15.16 15.21 17.36
CA TYR A 96 -13.74 14.83 17.18
C TYR A 96 -13.56 13.44 16.60
N PHE A 97 -14.41 12.47 17.01
CA PHE A 97 -14.43 11.14 16.40
C PHE A 97 -14.79 11.19 14.91
N LEU A 98 -15.76 12.00 14.53
CA LEU A 98 -16.12 12.20 13.12
C LEU A 98 -14.97 12.84 12.33
N ILE A 99 -14.30 13.85 12.89
CA ILE A 99 -13.15 14.48 12.27
C ILE A 99 -12.02 13.45 12.07
N ALA A 100 -11.71 12.65 13.08
CA ALA A 100 -10.72 11.60 12.98
C ALA A 100 -11.06 10.57 11.89
N ALA A 101 -12.34 10.17 11.81
CA ALA A 101 -12.83 9.26 10.78
C ALA A 101 -12.73 9.86 9.36
N ILE A 102 -13.02 11.14 9.20
CA ILE A 102 -12.84 11.85 7.93
C ILE A 102 -11.36 11.87 7.54
N ILE A 103 -10.46 12.24 8.44
CA ILE A 103 -9.01 12.31 8.18
C ILE A 103 -8.44 10.95 7.73
N ILE A 104 -8.86 9.86 8.38
CA ILE A 104 -8.37 8.51 8.04
C ILE A 104 -8.82 8.09 6.64
N ASN A 105 -10.02 8.51 6.24
CA ASN A 105 -10.61 8.15 4.94
C ASN A 105 -10.26 9.14 3.82
N LEU A 106 -9.92 10.41 4.15
CA LEU A 106 -9.45 11.39 3.18
C LEU A 106 -8.12 10.91 2.56
N GLY A 107 -8.17 10.58 1.27
CA GLY A 107 -7.01 10.06 0.52
C GLY A 107 -6.69 8.61 0.86
N GLY A 108 -7.70 7.81 1.21
CA GLY A 108 -7.61 6.35 1.18
C GLY A 108 -7.00 5.92 -0.14
N ASN A 109 -6.12 4.93 -0.11
CA ASN A 109 -5.51 4.34 -1.30
C ASN A 109 -6.64 4.05 -2.29
N LYS A 110 -6.70 4.85 -3.33
CA LYS A 110 -7.47 4.51 -4.49
C LYS A 110 -6.79 3.27 -5.08
N LYS A 111 -7.14 2.08 -4.58
CA LYS A 111 -7.21 0.96 -5.52
C LYS A 111 -7.98 1.52 -6.70
N PRO A 112 -7.49 1.40 -7.93
CA PRO A 112 -8.25 1.89 -9.07
C PRO A 112 -9.65 1.31 -8.94
N GLN A 113 -10.61 2.16 -8.56
CA GLN A 113 -12.01 1.76 -8.53
C GLN A 113 -12.32 1.34 -9.94
N SER A 114 -12.87 0.16 -10.13
CA SER A 114 -13.29 -0.28 -11.45
C SER A 114 -14.18 0.81 -12.06
N ILE A 115 -14.06 1.06 -13.35
CA ILE A 115 -14.85 2.06 -14.08
C ILE A 115 -16.33 1.93 -13.74
N GLY A 116 -16.83 0.71 -13.57
CA GLY A 116 -18.20 0.42 -13.17
C GLY A 116 -18.61 0.99 -11.80
N SER A 117 -17.71 0.97 -10.79
CA SER A 117 -18.01 1.53 -9.47
C SER A 117 -18.02 3.07 -9.48
N GLN A 118 -17.23 3.70 -10.32
CA GLN A 118 -17.23 5.15 -10.49
C GLN A 118 -18.52 5.62 -11.17
N VAL A 119 -18.96 4.92 -12.21
CA VAL A 119 -20.22 5.21 -12.93
C VAL A 119 -21.42 5.01 -12.01
N TYR A 120 -21.45 3.93 -11.22
CA TYR A 120 -22.52 3.68 -10.26
C TYR A 120 -22.63 4.79 -9.21
N ASN A 121 -21.53 5.23 -8.61
CA ASN A 121 -21.52 6.29 -7.61
C ASN A 121 -21.98 7.63 -8.22
N ALA A 122 -21.53 7.95 -9.43
CA ALA A 122 -21.96 9.17 -10.12
C ALA A 122 -23.46 9.16 -10.43
N THR A 123 -24.00 8.04 -10.94
CA THR A 123 -25.44 7.90 -11.25
C THR A 123 -26.31 7.90 -9.99
N ALA A 124 -25.87 7.29 -8.90
CA ALA A 124 -26.60 7.31 -7.62
C ALA A 124 -26.69 8.73 -7.05
N MET A 125 -25.59 9.50 -7.13
CA MET A 125 -25.56 10.90 -6.67
C MET A 125 -26.48 11.81 -7.47
N VAL A 126 -26.58 11.61 -8.79
CA VAL A 126 -27.46 12.39 -9.66
C VAL A 126 -28.93 12.05 -9.44
N LYS A 127 -29.27 10.77 -9.21
CA LYS A 127 -30.67 10.35 -9.03
C LYS A 127 -31.30 10.79 -7.71
N SER A 128 -30.54 10.85 -6.63
CA SER A 128 -31.06 11.23 -5.31
C SER A 128 -29.95 11.78 -4.41
N PRO A 129 -29.56 13.05 -4.58
CA PRO A 129 -28.43 13.63 -3.86
C PRO A 129 -28.67 13.65 -2.34
N VAL A 130 -29.90 13.85 -1.89
CA VAL A 130 -30.26 13.86 -0.45
C VAL A 130 -30.13 12.46 0.16
N ALA A 131 -30.68 11.43 -0.48
CA ALA A 131 -30.55 10.05 -0.01
C ALA A 131 -29.09 9.57 -0.03
N TYR A 132 -28.32 9.99 -1.04
CA TYR A 132 -26.88 9.72 -1.10
C TYR A 132 -26.13 10.37 0.07
N PHE A 133 -26.42 11.66 0.37
CA PHE A 133 -25.81 12.37 1.48
C PHE A 133 -26.17 11.75 2.83
N ILE A 134 -27.45 11.43 3.07
CA ILE A 134 -27.92 10.76 4.29
C ILE A 134 -27.24 9.38 4.43
N GLY A 135 -27.24 8.57 3.38
CA GLY A 135 -26.55 7.28 3.36
C GLY A 135 -25.04 7.40 3.62
N TRP A 136 -24.42 8.45 3.11
CA TRP A 136 -23.01 8.76 3.35
C TRP A 136 -22.75 9.13 4.82
N VAL A 137 -23.58 10.00 5.42
CA VAL A 137 -23.48 10.39 6.84
C VAL A 137 -23.70 9.18 7.75
N ILE A 138 -24.76 8.40 7.53
CA ILE A 138 -25.05 7.18 8.31
C ILE A 138 -23.92 6.16 8.14
N GLY A 139 -23.47 5.93 6.91
CA GLY A 139 -22.35 5.05 6.60
C GLY A 139 -21.07 5.48 7.33
N TYR A 140 -20.79 6.79 7.36
CA TYR A 140 -19.61 7.31 8.05
C TYR A 140 -19.70 7.16 9.57
N THR A 141 -20.85 7.43 10.18
CA THR A 141 -21.02 7.34 11.64
C THR A 141 -20.96 5.90 12.16
N ILE A 142 -21.56 4.95 11.43
CA ILE A 142 -21.58 3.54 11.83
C ILE A 142 -20.27 2.83 11.48
N PHE A 143 -19.73 3.09 10.28
CA PHE A 143 -18.54 2.36 9.79
C PHE A 143 -17.20 3.06 10.11
N ALA A 144 -17.22 4.29 10.65
CA ALA A 144 -15.98 4.99 11.02
C ALA A 144 -15.10 4.24 12.04
N PRO A 145 -15.65 3.69 13.15
CA PRO A 145 -14.86 2.90 14.08
C PRO A 145 -14.28 1.63 13.44
N ILE A 146 -15.09 0.96 12.61
CA ILE A 146 -14.65 -0.22 11.86
C ILE A 146 -13.53 0.17 10.87
N GLY A 147 -13.71 1.28 10.18
CA GLY A 147 -12.71 1.85 9.29
C GLY A 147 -11.38 2.15 9.98
N LEU A 148 -11.42 2.68 11.21
CA LEU A 148 -10.22 2.93 12.02
C LEU A 148 -9.48 1.63 12.35
N ILE A 149 -10.20 0.62 12.84
CA ILE A 149 -9.64 -0.70 13.14
C ILE A 149 -9.01 -1.33 11.90
N MET A 150 -9.73 -1.34 10.78
CA MET A 150 -9.23 -1.88 9.51
C MET A 150 -8.00 -1.13 8.99
N ASN A 151 -7.93 0.19 9.24
CA ASN A 151 -6.75 0.98 8.90
C ASN A 151 -5.54 0.63 9.78
N ILE A 152 -5.74 0.39 11.07
CA ILE A 152 -4.67 -0.04 11.99
C ILE A 152 -4.17 -1.43 11.59
N ILE A 153 -5.07 -2.38 11.38
CA ILE A 153 -4.72 -3.74 10.93
C ILE A 153 -3.96 -3.68 9.60
N GLY A 154 -4.46 -2.90 8.64
CA GLY A 154 -3.80 -2.70 7.35
C GLY A 154 -2.40 -2.09 7.49
N TYR A 155 -2.20 -1.14 8.41
CA TYR A 155 -0.89 -0.56 8.70
C TYR A 155 0.08 -1.61 9.27
N ILE A 156 -0.35 -2.39 10.26
CA ILE A 156 0.47 -3.45 10.88
C ILE A 156 0.86 -4.49 9.83
N ARG A 157 -0.10 -4.95 9.02
CA ARG A 157 0.15 -5.94 7.95
C ARG A 157 1.16 -5.42 6.93
N THR A 158 0.99 -4.20 6.46
CA THR A 158 1.93 -3.60 5.49
C THR A 158 3.31 -3.37 6.12
N ARG A 159 3.38 -2.98 7.40
CA ARG A 159 4.66 -2.85 8.10
C ARG A 159 5.41 -4.19 8.22
N THR A 160 4.67 -5.27 8.44
CA THR A 160 5.25 -6.62 8.49
C THR A 160 5.75 -7.05 7.11
N GLN A 161 4.97 -6.75 6.05
CA GLN A 161 5.37 -7.03 4.67
C GLN A 161 6.61 -6.23 4.29
N TYR A 162 6.63 -4.93 4.56
CA TYR A 162 7.76 -4.05 4.32
C TYR A 162 9.09 -4.56 4.91
N LYS A 163 9.05 -5.16 6.12
CA LYS A 163 10.25 -5.76 6.71
C LYS A 163 10.76 -6.96 5.89
N LYS A 164 9.85 -7.80 5.39
CA LYS A 164 10.20 -8.93 4.52
C LYS A 164 10.75 -8.46 3.19
N ASP A 165 10.16 -7.42 2.61
CA ASP A 165 10.60 -6.88 1.33
C ASP A 165 11.95 -6.18 1.44
N LEU A 166 12.28 -5.57 2.60
CA LEU A 166 13.62 -5.08 2.92
C LEU A 166 14.65 -6.22 3.00
N GLU A 167 14.29 -7.35 3.59
CA GLU A 167 15.15 -8.52 3.66
C GLU A 167 15.42 -9.09 2.27
N ILE A 168 14.36 -9.22 1.45
CA ILE A 168 14.50 -9.65 0.05
C ILE A 168 15.38 -8.68 -0.73
N LEU A 169 15.20 -7.37 -0.56
CA LEU A 169 16.02 -6.36 -1.22
C LEU A 169 17.49 -6.50 -0.85
N SER A 170 17.81 -6.72 0.44
CA SER A 170 19.20 -6.92 0.87
C SER A 170 19.83 -8.19 0.26
N GLN A 171 19.07 -9.28 0.19
CA GLN A 171 19.52 -10.52 -0.46
C GLN A 171 19.74 -10.34 -1.97
N VAL A 172 18.87 -9.60 -2.66
CA VAL A 172 19.02 -9.28 -4.09
C VAL A 172 20.24 -8.40 -4.31
N GLN A 173 20.51 -7.43 -3.43
CA GLN A 173 21.69 -6.57 -3.52
C GLN A 173 22.99 -7.38 -3.35
N GLU A 174 23.01 -8.28 -2.38
CA GLU A 174 24.16 -9.16 -2.13
C GLU A 174 24.41 -10.09 -3.32
N ALA A 175 23.37 -10.76 -3.82
CA ALA A 175 23.47 -11.64 -4.99
C ALA A 175 23.91 -10.89 -6.27
N VAL A 176 23.51 -9.65 -6.46
CA VAL A 176 23.96 -8.83 -7.60
C VAL A 176 25.42 -8.39 -7.42
N ALA A 177 25.85 -8.12 -6.19
CA ALA A 177 27.23 -7.74 -5.89
C ALA A 177 28.21 -8.90 -6.11
N GLU A 178 27.81 -10.13 -5.82
CA GLU A 178 28.60 -11.33 -6.03
C GLU A 178 28.80 -11.70 -7.54
N MET A 179 27.95 -11.17 -8.42
CA MET A 179 28.00 -11.39 -9.86
C MET A 179 28.95 -10.42 -10.61
N HIS A 180 29.47 -9.41 -9.94
CA HIS A 180 30.38 -8.41 -10.48
C HIS A 180 31.78 -8.56 -9.92
#